data_b2ef3e3062bf18ad2b85bb46d70fceaa
#
_entry.id   b2ef3e3062bf18ad2b85bb46d70fceaa
#
_cell.length_a   1.000
_cell.length_b   1.000
_cell.length_c   1.000
_cell.angle_alpha   90.00
_cell.angle_beta   90.00
_cell.angle_gamma   90.00
#
_symmetry.space_group_name_H-M   'P 1'
#
loop_
_entity.id
_entity.type
_entity.pdbx_description
1 polymer ?
#
loop_
_entity_poly.entity_id
_entity_poly.type
_entity_poly.pdbx_seq_one_letter_code
_entity_poly.pdbx_strand_id
1 'polypeptide(L)'
;MFKVWLETDDGFVFGPGVYSLLRKVDETGTLKEAAESLDMSYRYAWGLVKKAEGTLGQPLLYTHKGGRAGGGGTELTEIGQQFIEEFSKIGRLFNMLSEDPEILDRVGDINTQVAVVSEIEEHGDTVTLSLEPTEQNELTIRVQSELLRRTGVEKGDRVKVVYRALVGSIRKLG
;
A
#
# COMPACT_ATOMS: atom_id res chain seq x y z
N MET A 1 -0.98 16.98 -7.05
CA MET A 1 -0.62 15.68 -7.62
C MET A 1 0.00 14.84 -6.51
N PHE A 2 -0.65 13.75 -6.12
CA PHE A 2 -0.14 12.84 -5.09
C PHE A 2 0.79 11.82 -5.73
N LYS A 3 1.87 11.48 -5.03
CA LYS A 3 2.78 10.40 -5.42
C LYS A 3 2.80 9.37 -4.29
N VAL A 4 2.70 8.10 -4.64
CA VAL A 4 2.70 6.99 -3.69
C VAL A 4 3.96 6.16 -3.92
N TRP A 5 4.59 5.72 -2.84
CA TRP A 5 5.72 4.80 -2.85
C TRP A 5 5.44 3.66 -1.89
N LEU A 6 5.94 2.49 -2.23
CA LEU A 6 6.02 1.35 -1.33
C LEU A 6 7.46 1.24 -0.83
N GLU A 7 7.60 1.18 0.48
CA GLU A 7 8.87 0.97 1.17
C GLU A 7 8.76 -0.24 2.08
N THR A 8 9.86 -0.94 2.27
CA THR A 8 10.05 -1.97 3.30
C THR A 8 11.10 -1.49 4.30
N ASP A 9 11.29 -2.22 5.39
CA ASP A 9 12.36 -1.94 6.36
C ASP A 9 13.75 -1.92 5.71
N ASP A 10 13.93 -2.62 4.59
CA ASP A 10 15.17 -2.69 3.79
C ASP A 10 15.29 -1.55 2.75
N GLY A 11 14.28 -0.69 2.62
CA GLY A 11 14.29 0.51 1.79
C GLY A 11 13.22 0.57 0.71
N PHE A 12 13.42 1.50 -0.23
CA PHE A 12 12.48 1.78 -1.32
C PHE A 12 12.37 0.62 -2.30
N VAL A 13 11.13 0.17 -2.53
CA VAL A 13 10.83 -0.93 -3.45
C VAL A 13 10.18 -0.43 -4.73
N PHE A 14 9.11 0.36 -4.62
CA PHE A 14 8.21 0.61 -5.73
C PHE A 14 7.63 2.02 -5.68
N GLY A 15 7.58 2.68 -6.83
CA GLY A 15 6.98 3.99 -6.97
C GLY A 15 6.47 4.23 -8.38
N PRO A 16 5.97 5.44 -8.68
CA PRO A 16 5.38 5.76 -9.99
C PRO A 16 6.29 5.43 -11.18
N GLY A 17 7.61 5.59 -11.03
CA GLY A 17 8.56 5.30 -12.10
C GLY A 17 8.68 3.81 -12.40
N VAL A 18 8.80 2.96 -11.37
CA VAL A 18 8.84 1.50 -11.54
C VAL A 18 7.49 1.00 -12.05
N TYR A 19 6.38 1.49 -11.49
CA TYR A 19 5.03 1.15 -11.94
C TYR A 19 4.81 1.44 -13.43
N SER A 20 5.12 2.68 -13.88
CA SER A 20 4.96 3.06 -15.28
C SER A 20 5.84 2.22 -16.19
N LEU A 21 7.07 1.92 -15.75
CA LEU A 21 8.00 1.10 -16.52
C LEU A 21 7.52 -0.34 -16.67
N LEU A 22 7.07 -0.99 -15.59
CA LEU A 22 6.55 -2.35 -15.65
C LEU A 22 5.29 -2.43 -16.52
N ARG A 23 4.38 -1.46 -16.40
CA ARG A 23 3.21 -1.37 -17.27
C ARG A 23 3.59 -1.27 -18.74
N LYS A 24 4.59 -0.45 -19.06
CA LYS A 24 5.06 -0.30 -20.43
C LYS A 24 5.76 -1.56 -20.94
N VAL A 25 6.48 -2.29 -20.09
CA VAL A 25 7.02 -3.60 -20.45
C VAL A 25 5.93 -4.59 -20.81
N ASP A 26 4.85 -4.63 -20.04
CA ASP A 26 3.67 -5.48 -20.32
C ASP A 26 3.02 -5.15 -21.67
N GLU A 27 2.97 -3.86 -22.04
CA GLU A 27 2.40 -3.37 -23.28
C GLU A 27 3.33 -3.62 -24.51
N THR A 28 4.64 -3.45 -24.35
CA THR A 28 5.60 -3.43 -25.47
C THR A 28 6.41 -4.74 -25.64
N GLY A 29 6.43 -5.56 -24.59
CA GLY A 29 7.20 -6.81 -24.58
C GLY A 29 8.71 -6.64 -24.45
N THR A 30 9.23 -5.39 -24.36
CA THR A 30 10.67 -5.15 -24.17
C THR A 30 10.94 -3.99 -23.22
N LEU A 31 11.96 -4.15 -22.36
CA LEU A 31 12.39 -3.06 -21.46
C LEU A 31 12.95 -1.85 -22.24
N LYS A 32 13.48 -2.07 -23.42
CA LYS A 32 14.04 -1.00 -24.26
C LYS A 32 12.92 -0.08 -24.77
N GLU A 33 11.90 -0.62 -25.42
CA GLU A 33 10.78 0.13 -25.94
C GLU A 33 9.95 0.78 -24.80
N ALA A 34 9.79 0.07 -23.69
CA ALA A 34 9.17 0.61 -22.49
C ALA A 34 9.91 1.86 -21.97
N ALA A 35 11.25 1.80 -21.87
CA ALA A 35 12.08 2.91 -21.44
C ALA A 35 11.98 4.10 -22.42
N GLU A 36 12.10 3.85 -23.71
CA GLU A 36 11.99 4.87 -24.77
C GLU A 36 10.62 5.57 -24.73
N SER A 37 9.53 4.83 -24.52
CA SER A 37 8.17 5.39 -24.42
C SER A 37 7.95 6.29 -23.20
N LEU A 38 8.83 6.23 -22.22
CA LEU A 38 8.81 7.00 -20.98
C LEU A 38 9.92 8.06 -20.90
N ASP A 39 10.60 8.33 -22.01
CA ASP A 39 11.74 9.24 -22.08
C ASP A 39 12.86 8.87 -21.10
N MET A 40 13.03 7.57 -20.83
CA MET A 40 14.07 7.04 -19.95
C MET A 40 15.19 6.39 -20.76
N SER A 41 16.44 6.57 -20.32
CA SER A 41 17.53 5.76 -20.87
C SER A 41 17.36 4.30 -20.43
N TYR A 42 17.72 3.35 -21.30
CA TYR A 42 17.68 1.92 -20.96
C TYR A 42 18.47 1.60 -19.67
N ARG A 43 19.63 2.24 -19.49
CA ARG A 43 20.46 2.06 -18.30
C ARG A 43 19.75 2.51 -17.02
N TYR A 44 19.04 3.61 -17.09
CA TYR A 44 18.24 4.12 -15.95
C TYR A 44 17.06 3.20 -15.64
N ALA A 45 16.31 2.80 -16.66
CA ALA A 45 15.19 1.87 -16.52
C ALA A 45 15.64 0.54 -15.92
N TRP A 46 16.73 -0.04 -16.41
CA TRP A 46 17.32 -1.25 -15.86
C TRP A 46 17.74 -1.07 -14.39
N GLY A 47 18.36 0.05 -14.06
CA GLY A 47 18.76 0.38 -12.68
C GLY A 47 17.58 0.48 -11.72
N LEU A 48 16.45 1.07 -12.15
CA LEU A 48 15.22 1.14 -11.36
C LEU A 48 14.68 -0.26 -11.05
N VAL A 49 14.56 -1.12 -12.08
CA VAL A 49 14.08 -2.49 -11.89
C VAL A 49 15.00 -3.26 -10.96
N LYS A 50 16.32 -3.22 -11.20
CA LYS A 50 17.30 -3.95 -10.37
C LYS A 50 17.32 -3.48 -8.91
N LYS A 51 17.12 -2.19 -8.67
CA LYS A 51 16.99 -1.67 -7.31
C LYS A 51 15.74 -2.24 -6.62
N ALA A 52 14.61 -2.22 -7.31
CA ALA A 52 13.36 -2.77 -6.77
C ALA A 52 13.47 -4.28 -6.50
N GLU A 53 14.00 -5.04 -7.45
CA GLU A 53 14.25 -6.50 -7.31
C GLU A 53 15.21 -6.81 -6.17
N GLY A 54 16.26 -5.99 -6.00
CA GLY A 54 17.24 -6.16 -4.92
C GLY A 54 16.62 -5.97 -3.54
N THR A 55 15.73 -5.00 -3.37
CA THR A 55 15.02 -4.77 -2.10
C THR A 55 13.96 -5.85 -1.84
N LEU A 56 13.29 -6.32 -2.89
CA LEU A 56 12.28 -7.39 -2.78
C LEU A 56 12.88 -8.79 -2.58
N GLY A 57 14.14 -8.97 -2.96
CA GLY A 57 14.76 -10.29 -3.02
C GLY A 57 14.19 -11.22 -4.10
N GLN A 58 13.36 -10.69 -5.01
CA GLN A 58 12.67 -11.47 -6.04
C GLN A 58 12.63 -10.70 -7.37
N PRO A 59 12.67 -11.40 -8.52
CA PRO A 59 12.62 -10.76 -9.83
C PRO A 59 11.22 -10.22 -10.14
N LEU A 60 11.15 -9.05 -10.76
CA LEU A 60 9.94 -8.45 -11.30
C LEU A 60 9.78 -8.72 -12.80
N LEU A 61 10.89 -8.98 -13.48
CA LEU A 61 10.95 -9.21 -14.92
C LEU A 61 11.71 -10.50 -15.26
N TYR A 62 11.21 -11.23 -16.26
CA TYR A 62 11.94 -12.24 -16.99
C TYR A 62 12.44 -11.66 -18.30
N THR A 63 13.73 -11.85 -18.61
CA THR A 63 14.32 -11.45 -19.88
C THR A 63 14.71 -12.68 -20.70
N HIS A 64 14.24 -12.74 -21.93
CA HIS A 64 14.60 -13.78 -22.88
C HIS A 64 15.64 -13.24 -23.87
N LYS A 65 16.74 -13.96 -24.03
CA LYS A 65 17.74 -13.60 -25.05
C LYS A 65 17.14 -13.85 -26.42
N GLY A 66 17.18 -12.85 -27.29
CA GLY A 66 16.83 -13.01 -28.70
C GLY A 66 17.72 -14.03 -29.38
N GLY A 67 17.12 -14.88 -30.19
CA GLY A 67 17.85 -15.78 -31.10
C GLY A 67 18.45 -15.02 -32.29
N ARG A 68 19.08 -15.77 -33.25
CA ARG A 68 19.78 -15.26 -34.43
C ARG A 68 18.92 -14.38 -35.37
N ALA A 69 17.58 -14.37 -35.18
CA ALA A 69 16.63 -13.58 -35.97
C ALA A 69 16.15 -12.29 -35.27
N GLY A 70 16.73 -11.89 -34.12
CA GLY A 70 16.38 -10.69 -33.37
C GLY A 70 15.02 -10.82 -32.67
N GLY A 71 14.93 -10.66 -31.38
CA GLY A 71 13.66 -10.75 -30.67
C GLY A 71 13.85 -11.21 -29.24
N GLY A 72 14.76 -10.53 -28.49
CA GLY A 72 14.77 -10.66 -27.04
C GLY A 72 13.51 -10.02 -26.49
N GLY A 73 12.75 -10.73 -25.63
CA GLY A 73 11.57 -10.25 -24.96
C GLY A 73 11.83 -10.00 -23.48
N THR A 74 10.95 -9.23 -22.90
CA THR A 74 10.90 -9.03 -21.46
C THR A 74 9.45 -9.18 -21.01
N GLU A 75 9.21 -10.07 -20.05
CA GLU A 75 7.89 -10.37 -19.53
C GLU A 75 7.85 -10.09 -18.02
N LEU A 76 6.70 -9.76 -17.51
CA LEU A 76 6.49 -9.63 -16.07
C LEU A 76 6.54 -11.00 -15.40
N THR A 77 7.11 -11.04 -14.21
CA THR A 77 6.90 -12.17 -13.31
C THR A 77 5.48 -12.06 -12.69
N GLU A 78 5.02 -13.14 -12.07
CA GLU A 78 3.75 -13.13 -11.30
C GLU A 78 3.76 -12.03 -10.23
N ILE A 79 4.89 -11.84 -9.55
CA ILE A 79 5.07 -10.76 -8.57
C ILE A 79 5.04 -9.38 -9.25
N GLY A 80 5.66 -9.24 -10.42
CA GLY A 80 5.59 -7.99 -11.20
C GLY A 80 4.14 -7.61 -11.54
N GLN A 81 3.32 -8.58 -11.95
CA GLN A 81 1.90 -8.40 -12.23
C GLN A 81 1.12 -8.02 -10.98
N GLN A 82 1.33 -8.72 -9.87
CA GLN A 82 0.69 -8.38 -8.59
C GLN A 82 1.00 -6.94 -8.15
N PHE A 83 2.24 -6.50 -8.29
CA PHE A 83 2.60 -5.12 -7.96
C PHE A 83 1.89 -4.08 -8.83
N ILE A 84 1.76 -4.32 -10.13
CA ILE A 84 1.00 -3.45 -11.03
C ILE A 84 -0.46 -3.37 -10.59
N GLU A 85 -1.08 -4.50 -10.29
CA GLU A 85 -2.48 -4.56 -9.87
C GLU A 85 -2.72 -3.80 -8.57
N GLU A 86 -1.92 -4.06 -7.53
CA GLU A 86 -2.06 -3.40 -6.24
C GLU A 86 -1.79 -1.90 -6.33
N PHE A 87 -0.75 -1.49 -7.05
CA PHE A 87 -0.46 -0.08 -7.25
C PHE A 87 -1.54 0.64 -8.06
N SER A 88 -2.16 -0.05 -9.02
CA SER A 88 -3.31 0.47 -9.77
C SER A 88 -4.53 0.70 -8.88
N LYS A 89 -4.80 -0.20 -7.93
CA LYS A 89 -5.90 -0.04 -6.96
C LYS A 89 -5.69 1.22 -6.11
N ILE A 90 -4.47 1.40 -5.60
CA ILE A 90 -4.09 2.60 -4.84
C ILE A 90 -4.26 3.86 -5.70
N GLY A 91 -3.77 3.83 -6.94
CA GLY A 91 -3.91 4.97 -7.87
C GLY A 91 -5.37 5.34 -8.14
N ARG A 92 -6.25 4.35 -8.35
CA ARG A 92 -7.70 4.58 -8.50
C ARG A 92 -8.30 5.20 -7.25
N LEU A 93 -7.94 4.71 -6.06
CA LEU A 93 -8.42 5.28 -4.81
C LEU A 93 -8.03 6.75 -4.68
N PHE A 94 -6.78 7.10 -4.98
CA PHE A 94 -6.33 8.50 -4.94
C PHE A 94 -7.02 9.38 -5.97
N ASN A 95 -7.31 8.87 -7.17
CA ASN A 95 -8.07 9.61 -8.17
C ASN A 95 -9.50 9.88 -7.69
N MET A 96 -10.17 8.86 -7.14
CA MET A 96 -11.51 9.02 -6.55
C MET A 96 -11.51 10.08 -5.45
N LEU A 97 -10.51 10.06 -4.55
CA LEU A 97 -10.36 11.06 -3.48
C LEU A 97 -10.09 12.47 -4.02
N SER A 98 -9.46 12.59 -5.18
CA SER A 98 -9.19 13.88 -5.81
C SER A 98 -10.41 14.45 -6.54
N GLU A 99 -11.27 13.58 -7.06
CA GLU A 99 -12.49 13.95 -7.79
C GLU A 99 -13.66 14.25 -6.84
N ASP A 100 -13.72 13.56 -5.71
CA ASP A 100 -14.75 13.71 -4.69
C ASP A 100 -14.13 13.66 -3.28
N PRO A 101 -13.74 14.83 -2.73
CA PRO A 101 -13.17 14.91 -1.37
C PRO A 101 -14.09 14.37 -0.27
N GLU A 102 -15.42 14.37 -0.49
CA GLU A 102 -16.40 13.84 0.45
C GLU A 102 -16.36 12.29 0.53
N ILE A 103 -15.69 11.64 -0.42
CA ILE A 103 -15.41 10.20 -0.32
C ILE A 103 -14.62 9.88 0.95
N LEU A 104 -13.74 10.78 1.40
CA LEU A 104 -13.00 10.58 2.67
C LEU A 104 -13.93 10.45 3.86
N ASP A 105 -15.01 11.19 3.88
CA ASP A 105 -16.00 11.11 4.95
C ASP A 105 -16.82 9.81 4.83
N ARG A 106 -17.14 9.39 3.61
CA ARG A 106 -17.82 8.09 3.32
C ARG A 106 -16.91 6.88 3.52
N VAL A 107 -15.64 6.96 3.12
CA VAL A 107 -14.63 5.91 3.40
C VAL A 107 -14.28 5.86 4.88
N GLY A 108 -14.39 6.98 5.59
CA GLY A 108 -14.35 7.02 7.06
C GLY A 108 -15.42 6.13 7.69
N ASP A 109 -16.60 6.04 7.08
CA ASP A 109 -17.70 5.19 7.56
C ASP A 109 -17.44 3.68 7.32
N ILE A 110 -16.60 3.30 6.35
CA ILE A 110 -16.27 1.89 6.09
C ILE A 110 -15.42 1.30 7.24
N ASN A 111 -14.65 2.13 7.91
CA ASN A 111 -13.82 1.74 9.07
C ASN A 111 -14.48 2.13 10.40
N THR A 112 -15.79 2.24 10.43
CA THR A 112 -16.53 2.55 11.65
C THR A 112 -17.06 1.27 12.27
N GLN A 113 -16.72 1.01 13.53
CA GLN A 113 -17.29 -0.08 14.33
C GLN A 113 -17.89 0.46 15.61
N VAL A 114 -19.00 -0.12 16.02
CA VAL A 114 -19.59 0.13 17.34
C VAL A 114 -19.09 -0.97 18.28
N ALA A 115 -18.47 -0.57 19.36
CA ALA A 115 -17.88 -1.46 20.34
C ALA A 115 -18.15 -0.99 21.76
N VAL A 116 -18.06 -1.89 22.73
CA VAL A 116 -18.11 -1.57 24.16
C VAL A 116 -16.66 -1.55 24.67
N VAL A 117 -16.32 -0.55 25.46
CA VAL A 117 -15.00 -0.49 26.10
C VAL A 117 -14.97 -1.53 27.22
N SER A 118 -14.18 -2.60 27.05
CA SER A 118 -14.02 -3.67 28.03
C SER A 118 -12.92 -3.38 29.04
N GLU A 119 -11.83 -2.72 28.61
CA GLU A 119 -10.69 -2.42 29.47
C GLU A 119 -9.99 -1.12 29.07
N ILE A 120 -9.43 -0.42 30.05
CA ILE A 120 -8.63 0.80 29.88
C ILE A 120 -7.33 0.65 30.64
N GLU A 121 -6.21 0.69 29.93
CA GLU A 121 -4.87 0.62 30.51
C GLU A 121 -4.09 1.91 30.22
N GLU A 122 -3.57 2.57 31.27
CA GLU A 122 -2.78 3.80 31.12
C GLU A 122 -1.29 3.50 31.06
N HIS A 123 -0.61 4.05 30.03
CA HIS A 123 0.83 3.93 29.81
C HIS A 123 1.46 5.31 29.58
N GLY A 124 1.59 6.09 30.65
CA GLY A 124 2.12 7.46 30.58
C GLY A 124 1.24 8.36 29.73
N ASP A 125 1.76 8.84 28.59
CA ASP A 125 1.01 9.75 27.69
C ASP A 125 0.07 9.00 26.73
N THR A 126 0.03 7.68 26.76
CA THR A 126 -0.85 6.86 25.92
C THR A 126 -1.78 5.98 26.75
N VAL A 127 -2.92 5.65 26.19
CA VAL A 127 -3.90 4.74 26.78
C VAL A 127 -4.23 3.65 25.76
N THR A 128 -4.25 2.40 26.22
CA THR A 128 -4.75 1.26 25.45
C THR A 128 -6.21 1.04 25.81
N LEU A 129 -7.08 1.00 24.82
CA LEU A 129 -8.49 0.64 24.98
C LEU A 129 -8.71 -0.74 24.38
N SER A 130 -9.20 -1.69 25.17
CA SER A 130 -9.72 -2.96 24.68
C SER A 130 -11.20 -2.80 24.38
N LEU A 131 -11.60 -3.16 23.17
CA LEU A 131 -12.95 -2.94 22.67
C LEU A 131 -13.60 -4.27 22.32
N GLU A 132 -14.79 -4.51 22.82
CA GLU A 132 -15.62 -5.64 22.41
C GLU A 132 -16.58 -5.16 21.31
N PRO A 133 -16.35 -5.56 20.06
CA PRO A 133 -17.29 -5.23 18.99
C PRO A 133 -18.61 -5.94 19.22
N THR A 134 -19.70 -5.29 18.84
CA THR A 134 -21.04 -5.90 18.90
C THR A 134 -21.22 -7.01 17.86
N GLU A 135 -20.27 -7.19 16.94
CA GLU A 135 -20.23 -8.22 15.90
C GLU A 135 -18.83 -8.85 15.80
N GLN A 136 -18.64 -9.97 16.42
CA GLN A 136 -17.63 -11.05 16.26
C GLN A 136 -16.11 -10.78 16.19
N ASN A 137 -15.56 -9.57 16.27
CA ASN A 137 -14.10 -9.36 16.31
C ASN A 137 -13.68 -8.38 17.40
N GLU A 138 -12.75 -8.78 18.25
CA GLU A 138 -12.13 -7.89 19.24
C GLU A 138 -11.27 -6.83 18.53
N LEU A 139 -11.45 -5.57 18.88
CA LEU A 139 -10.68 -4.44 18.37
C LEU A 139 -9.95 -3.77 19.52
N THR A 140 -8.62 -3.78 19.47
CA THR A 140 -7.78 -3.04 20.41
C THR A 140 -7.18 -1.83 19.70
N ILE A 141 -7.38 -0.64 20.29
CA ILE A 141 -6.78 0.59 19.79
C ILE A 141 -5.97 1.26 20.90
N ARG A 142 -4.88 1.92 20.49
CA ARG A 142 -4.08 2.75 21.39
C ARG A 142 -4.29 4.20 21.01
N VAL A 143 -4.69 4.99 21.99
CA VAL A 143 -4.96 6.43 21.80
C VAL A 143 -4.15 7.26 22.79
N GLN A 144 -4.01 8.57 22.51
CA GLN A 144 -3.35 9.47 23.45
C GLN A 144 -4.26 9.72 24.66
N SER A 145 -3.68 9.78 25.87
CA SER A 145 -4.41 10.03 27.13
C SER A 145 -5.26 11.30 27.10
N GLU A 146 -4.79 12.33 26.37
CA GLU A 146 -5.52 13.58 26.16
C GLU A 146 -6.85 13.39 25.43
N LEU A 147 -6.89 12.49 24.44
CA LEU A 147 -8.12 12.18 23.72
C LEU A 147 -9.15 11.55 24.65
N LEU A 148 -8.72 10.62 25.51
CA LEU A 148 -9.61 9.97 26.47
C LEU A 148 -10.20 10.99 27.46
N ARG A 149 -9.37 11.89 28.01
CA ARG A 149 -9.84 12.96 28.92
C ARG A 149 -10.84 13.89 28.25
N ARG A 150 -10.63 14.26 26.99
CA ARG A 150 -11.53 15.14 26.24
C ARG A 150 -12.87 14.50 25.92
N THR A 151 -12.90 13.22 25.63
CA THR A 151 -14.13 12.50 25.28
C THR A 151 -14.93 12.03 26.50
N GLY A 152 -14.26 11.90 27.66
CA GLY A 152 -14.89 11.38 28.87
C GLY A 152 -15.36 9.94 28.77
N VAL A 153 -14.74 9.14 27.88
CA VAL A 153 -15.10 7.73 27.68
C VAL A 153 -14.65 6.90 28.86
N GLU A 154 -15.55 6.06 29.37
CA GLU A 154 -15.35 5.16 30.49
C GLU A 154 -15.62 3.70 30.10
N LYS A 155 -15.18 2.77 30.95
CA LYS A 155 -15.47 1.33 30.79
C LYS A 155 -16.99 1.08 30.78
N GLY A 156 -17.46 0.37 29.76
CA GLY A 156 -18.86 0.06 29.57
C GLY A 156 -19.60 1.00 28.62
N ASP A 157 -18.97 2.10 28.22
CA ASP A 157 -19.58 3.02 27.26
C ASP A 157 -19.69 2.41 25.86
N ARG A 158 -20.79 2.75 25.19
CA ARG A 158 -20.94 2.48 23.75
C ARG A 158 -20.28 3.61 22.98
N VAL A 159 -19.23 3.29 22.24
CA VAL A 159 -18.47 4.25 21.44
C VAL A 159 -18.55 3.93 19.94
N LYS A 160 -18.61 4.98 19.13
CA LYS A 160 -18.41 4.88 17.68
C LYS A 160 -16.94 5.13 17.40
N VAL A 161 -16.21 4.10 17.01
CA VAL A 161 -14.79 4.23 16.65
C VAL A 161 -14.68 4.45 15.16
N VAL A 162 -14.11 5.60 14.79
CA VAL A 162 -13.74 5.92 13.40
C VAL A 162 -12.24 5.86 13.31
N TYR A 163 -11.69 4.89 12.60
CA TYR A 163 -10.26 4.76 12.43
C TYR A 163 -9.88 4.78 10.95
N ARG A 164 -8.73 5.38 10.65
CA ARG A 164 -8.12 5.34 9.33
C ARG A 164 -7.05 4.25 9.35
N ALA A 165 -7.30 3.13 8.68
CA ALA A 165 -6.28 2.12 8.49
C ALA A 165 -5.34 2.61 7.39
N LEU A 166 -4.13 3.01 7.77
CA LEU A 166 -3.01 3.08 6.86
C LEU A 166 -2.42 1.67 6.80
N VAL A 167 -2.47 1.04 5.62
CA VAL A 167 -1.82 -0.26 5.43
C VAL A 167 -0.32 -0.04 5.50
N GLY A 168 0.26 -0.34 6.65
CA GLY A 168 1.69 -0.13 6.91
C GLY A 168 2.56 -1.34 6.56
N SER A 169 2.02 -2.55 6.47
CA SER A 169 2.78 -3.74 6.09
C SER A 169 1.88 -4.89 5.65
N ILE A 170 2.36 -5.70 4.71
CA ILE A 170 1.77 -6.99 4.34
C ILE A 170 2.63 -8.07 4.99
N ARG A 171 2.04 -8.90 5.87
CA ARG A 171 2.70 -10.10 6.39
C ARG A 171 2.07 -11.34 5.77
N LYS A 172 2.90 -12.24 5.26
CA LYS A 172 2.48 -13.58 4.88
C LYS A 172 2.13 -14.34 6.17
N LEU A 173 0.88 -14.73 6.31
CA LEU A 173 0.47 -15.70 7.34
C LEU A 173 0.76 -17.08 6.77
N GLY A 174 1.57 -17.87 7.47
CA GLY A 174 1.92 -19.25 7.13
C GLY A 174 0.73 -20.20 7.32
#